data_c1011be44c4cafcca9ef05a7006eed3d
#
_entry.id   c1011be44c4cafcca9ef05a7006eed3d
#
_cell.length_a   1.000
_cell.length_b   1.000
_cell.length_c   1.000
_cell.angle_alpha   90.00
_cell.angle_beta   90.00
_cell.angle_gamma   90.00
#
_symmetry.space_group_name_H-M   'P 1'
#
loop_
_entity.id
_entity.type
_entity.pdbx_description
1 polymer ?
#
loop_
_entity_poly.entity_id
_entity_poly.type
_entity_poly.pdbx_seq_one_letter_code
_entity_poly.pdbx_strand_id
1 'polypeptide(L)'
;GVLATASAGIIMGGWGRSKISPSVHKLLAEVWEYLAYLANAFIFLLLGLQINLPSLAKSLHILVWVIPAMLLARAVIVYGLIPIVGCLPNTFRIDLRYQTVMYWGSMRGGIAIAMLLSLGVFKYTDTFVAVITGAVLFTLLVQGLSIKKLVAVLGLDKPSLADRLARLESVFSAKKHALGRIPELQTGGLFSSSIAGNLHAKCKASMDETHLELEELRRGKLDKGREVQLVFFRSFAEEKAMYYEMFSKEHLTESAYRDLSYSVDIQMDSLRYQGSLPEMSLHSKGEKRKERFMSVLLTRILPLRVLYERLYSTRTAIEYEQVWGRYQATSRVLNSLEEMRKNTPGRAEVVSEVHKAYSDWNKSARGRIDAVAEQFPEFVSSMQQRLSERMLIHAEREAIEEKERNGTLSHGVAEIILEKLAEEIHRLRGRVTGKLKVDPSELLNKVHFFRNVQKGDFAKIVERLRSRTVPAGNDIIRQGEAGNSMYFIVRGVVRISLEDAGEERDLATMMAGDFFGEIALLEHCTRTATCRAVTPCALYELTRKDFEIIIATYPSIYDAVHKTSHERASKLDKDNGKS
;
A
#
# COMPACT_ATOMS: atom_id res chain seq x y z
N GLY A 1 17.78 29.34 2.59
CA GLY A 1 16.47 29.93 2.63
C GLY A 1 15.50 29.33 1.64
N VAL A 2 15.02 30.14 0.67
CA VAL A 2 13.87 29.82 -0.21
C VAL A 2 14.04 28.52 -1.01
N LEU A 3 15.24 28.25 -1.57
CA LEU A 3 15.49 27.01 -2.30
C LEU A 3 15.39 25.77 -1.41
N ALA A 4 15.89 25.84 -0.19
CA ALA A 4 15.80 24.72 0.75
C ALA A 4 14.34 24.42 1.13
N THR A 5 13.55 25.47 1.38
CA THR A 5 12.12 25.33 1.70
C THR A 5 11.32 24.77 0.51
N ALA A 6 11.61 25.22 -0.72
CA ALA A 6 10.99 24.71 -1.93
C ALA A 6 11.36 23.24 -2.18
N SER A 7 12.65 22.88 -2.02
CA SER A 7 13.10 21.49 -2.15
C SER A 7 12.47 20.58 -1.09
N ALA A 8 12.39 21.04 0.16
CA ALA A 8 11.70 20.30 1.23
C ALA A 8 10.21 20.13 0.91
N GLY A 9 9.55 21.17 0.40
CA GLY A 9 8.14 21.10 -0.03
C GLY A 9 7.91 20.09 -1.15
N ILE A 10 8.79 20.03 -2.15
CA ILE A 10 8.72 19.05 -3.25
C ILE A 10 8.91 17.63 -2.71
N ILE A 11 9.90 17.42 -1.84
CA ILE A 11 10.15 16.10 -1.23
C ILE A 11 8.96 15.67 -0.36
N MET A 12 8.43 16.57 0.47
CA MET A 12 7.27 16.27 1.32
C MET A 12 5.98 16.08 0.51
N GLY A 13 5.78 16.85 -0.56
CA GLY A 13 4.62 16.71 -1.44
C GLY A 13 4.66 15.45 -2.32
N GLY A 14 5.84 14.96 -2.66
CA GLY A 14 6.06 13.71 -3.40
C GLY A 14 6.19 12.50 -2.44
N TRP A 15 7.43 12.19 -2.05
CA TRP A 15 7.72 11.04 -1.21
C TRP A 15 7.14 11.12 0.21
N GLY A 16 7.13 12.31 0.82
CA GLY A 16 6.60 12.53 2.17
C GLY A 16 5.10 12.26 2.26
N ARG A 17 4.34 12.59 1.20
CA ARG A 17 2.89 12.35 1.16
C ARG A 17 2.52 10.88 1.37
N SER A 18 3.33 9.96 0.84
CA SER A 18 3.14 8.53 1.03
C SER A 18 3.47 8.06 2.46
N LYS A 19 4.09 8.89 3.31
CA LYS A 19 4.47 8.59 4.69
C LYS A 19 3.54 9.20 5.74
N ILE A 20 2.65 10.11 5.32
CA ILE A 20 1.67 10.75 6.20
C ILE A 20 0.47 9.80 6.38
N SER A 21 0.03 9.65 7.63
CA SER A 21 -1.16 8.84 7.93
C SER A 21 -2.38 9.35 7.18
N PRO A 22 -3.17 8.48 6.52
CA PRO A 22 -4.37 8.88 5.79
C PRO A 22 -5.40 9.59 6.66
N SER A 23 -5.50 9.24 7.94
CA SER A 23 -6.42 9.87 8.90
C SER A 23 -6.09 11.34 9.17
N VAL A 24 -4.80 11.70 9.12
CA VAL A 24 -4.31 13.06 9.38
C VAL A 24 -4.14 13.85 8.08
N HIS A 25 -4.07 13.17 6.94
CA HIS A 25 -3.75 13.79 5.65
C HIS A 25 -4.72 14.92 5.27
N LYS A 26 -6.03 14.70 5.47
CA LYS A 26 -7.06 15.70 5.16
C LYS A 26 -6.91 16.94 6.06
N LEU A 27 -6.80 16.73 7.37
CA LEU A 27 -6.61 17.81 8.33
C LEU A 27 -5.33 18.60 8.05
N LEU A 28 -4.24 17.89 7.76
CA LEU A 28 -2.96 18.51 7.43
C LEU A 28 -3.06 19.37 6.16
N ALA A 29 -3.74 18.87 5.13
CA ALA A 29 -3.96 19.62 3.89
C ALA A 29 -4.78 20.89 4.15
N GLU A 30 -5.87 20.81 4.90
CA GLU A 30 -6.72 21.95 5.28
C GLU A 30 -5.93 22.98 6.11
N VAL A 31 -5.13 22.55 7.09
CA VAL A 31 -4.29 23.44 7.90
C VAL A 31 -3.24 24.14 7.05
N TRP A 32 -2.56 23.41 6.14
CA TRP A 32 -1.56 24.02 5.25
C TRP A 32 -2.19 25.01 4.26
N GLU A 33 -3.37 24.71 3.73
CA GLU A 33 -4.11 25.61 2.85
C GLU A 33 -4.48 26.90 3.59
N TYR A 34 -4.96 26.80 4.83
CA TYR A 34 -5.28 27.94 5.68
C TYR A 34 -4.04 28.79 6.01
N LEU A 35 -2.93 28.15 6.41
CA LEU A 35 -1.67 28.86 6.68
C LEU A 35 -1.12 29.55 5.43
N ALA A 36 -1.20 28.90 4.26
CA ALA A 36 -0.79 29.49 3.00
C ALA A 36 -1.67 30.71 2.63
N TYR A 37 -2.99 30.61 2.86
CA TYR A 37 -3.90 31.73 2.68
C TYR A 37 -3.55 32.92 3.59
N LEU A 38 -3.34 32.68 4.88
CA LEU A 38 -2.95 33.73 5.83
C LEU A 38 -1.60 34.38 5.45
N ALA A 39 -0.59 33.55 5.13
CA ALA A 39 0.72 34.06 4.73
C ALA A 39 0.62 34.94 3.47
N ASN A 40 -0.13 34.49 2.47
CA ASN A 40 -0.37 35.29 1.27
C ASN A 40 -1.12 36.61 1.57
N ALA A 41 -2.17 36.54 2.41
CA ALA A 41 -2.92 37.73 2.81
C ALA A 41 -2.00 38.78 3.49
N PHE A 42 -1.16 38.36 4.42
CA PHE A 42 -0.19 39.23 5.07
C PHE A 42 0.83 39.83 4.09
N ILE A 43 1.36 39.00 3.18
CA ILE A 43 2.33 39.46 2.18
C ILE A 43 1.70 40.52 1.26
N PHE A 44 0.47 40.30 0.80
CA PHE A 44 -0.23 41.28 -0.02
C PHE A 44 -0.63 42.55 0.73
N LEU A 45 -0.98 42.43 2.01
CA LEU A 45 -1.22 43.60 2.87
C LEU A 45 0.06 44.44 3.02
N LEU A 46 1.19 43.80 3.34
CA LEU A 46 2.49 44.48 3.46
C LEU A 46 2.90 45.13 2.12
N LEU A 47 2.67 44.42 1.00
CA LEU A 47 2.89 45.02 -0.33
C LEU A 47 2.05 46.29 -0.53
N GLY A 48 0.75 46.20 -0.19
CA GLY A 48 -0.16 47.35 -0.33
C GLY A 48 0.27 48.57 0.48
N LEU A 49 0.75 48.33 1.70
CA LEU A 49 1.28 49.39 2.57
C LEU A 49 2.59 49.99 2.05
N GLN A 50 3.37 49.25 1.29
CA GLN A 50 4.68 49.68 0.79
C GLN A 50 4.61 50.31 -0.62
N ILE A 51 3.45 50.28 -1.29
CA ILE A 51 3.27 50.87 -2.63
C ILE A 51 3.43 52.39 -2.56
N ASN A 52 4.47 52.88 -3.22
CA ASN A 52 4.67 54.30 -3.47
C ASN A 52 4.31 54.60 -4.94
N LEU A 53 3.12 55.13 -5.17
CA LEU A 53 2.61 55.42 -6.52
C LEU A 53 3.50 56.38 -7.33
N PRO A 54 4.06 57.48 -6.76
CA PRO A 54 5.03 58.33 -7.43
C PRO A 54 6.30 57.59 -7.90
N SER A 55 6.84 56.68 -7.09
CA SER A 55 8.01 55.88 -7.46
C SER A 55 7.69 54.85 -8.54
N LEU A 56 6.48 54.29 -8.50
CA LEU A 56 5.99 53.34 -9.51
C LEU A 56 5.85 54.07 -10.86
N ALA A 57 5.29 55.28 -10.88
CA ALA A 57 5.15 56.10 -12.10
C ALA A 57 6.51 56.46 -12.71
N LYS A 58 7.50 56.83 -11.92
CA LYS A 58 8.88 57.08 -12.36
C LYS A 58 9.55 55.84 -12.98
N SER A 59 9.22 54.66 -12.49
CA SER A 59 9.82 53.38 -12.94
C SER A 59 9.05 52.74 -14.11
N LEU A 60 8.01 53.38 -14.63
CA LEU A 60 7.15 52.82 -15.68
C LEU A 60 7.93 52.49 -16.96
N HIS A 61 8.92 53.35 -17.32
CA HIS A 61 9.78 53.11 -18.47
C HIS A 61 10.63 51.83 -18.34
N ILE A 62 11.04 51.44 -17.14
CA ILE A 62 11.75 50.19 -16.88
C ILE A 62 10.76 49.02 -16.95
N LEU A 63 9.56 49.18 -16.40
CA LEU A 63 8.52 48.14 -16.40
C LEU A 63 8.10 47.72 -17.81
N VAL A 64 8.05 48.68 -18.77
CA VAL A 64 7.74 48.43 -20.19
C VAL A 64 8.72 47.40 -20.80
N TRP A 65 9.97 47.35 -20.35
CA TRP A 65 10.95 46.39 -20.81
C TRP A 65 11.01 45.13 -19.94
N VAL A 66 10.84 45.25 -18.63
CA VAL A 66 10.92 44.12 -17.70
C VAL A 66 9.76 43.14 -17.89
N ILE A 67 8.53 43.61 -18.10
CA ILE A 67 7.37 42.75 -18.30
C ILE A 67 7.51 41.87 -19.56
N PRO A 68 7.81 42.42 -20.77
CA PRO A 68 8.04 41.58 -21.95
C PRO A 68 9.23 40.62 -21.79
N ALA A 69 10.35 41.06 -21.19
CA ALA A 69 11.49 40.22 -20.95
C ALA A 69 11.14 39.02 -20.03
N MET A 70 10.35 39.27 -18.99
CA MET A 70 9.85 38.25 -18.07
C MET A 70 8.91 37.26 -18.79
N LEU A 71 8.02 37.72 -19.65
CA LEU A 71 7.10 36.89 -20.43
C LEU A 71 7.88 36.06 -21.46
N LEU A 72 8.89 36.66 -22.12
CA LEU A 72 9.73 35.97 -23.09
C LEU A 72 10.58 34.87 -22.45
N ALA A 73 11.24 35.16 -21.31
CA ALA A 73 11.99 34.19 -20.56
C ALA A 73 11.11 32.98 -20.18
N ARG A 74 9.88 33.25 -19.81
CA ARG A 74 8.91 32.22 -19.47
C ARG A 74 8.45 31.43 -20.71
N ALA A 75 8.23 32.10 -21.84
CA ALA A 75 7.88 31.42 -23.08
C ALA A 75 8.97 30.42 -23.49
N VAL A 76 10.25 30.79 -23.34
CA VAL A 76 11.40 29.89 -23.59
C VAL A 76 11.35 28.66 -22.68
N ILE A 77 11.03 28.83 -21.41
CA ILE A 77 10.95 27.70 -20.47
C ILE A 77 9.74 26.80 -20.82
N VAL A 78 8.55 27.39 -20.98
CA VAL A 78 7.32 26.59 -21.14
C VAL A 78 7.23 25.96 -22.52
N TYR A 79 7.51 26.69 -23.58
CA TYR A 79 7.42 26.17 -24.95
C TYR A 79 8.72 25.59 -25.50
N GLY A 80 9.87 25.85 -24.86
CA GLY A 80 11.16 25.28 -25.21
C GLY A 80 11.55 24.12 -24.33
N LEU A 81 11.72 24.34 -23.02
CA LEU A 81 12.27 23.34 -22.10
C LEU A 81 11.27 22.19 -21.81
N ILE A 82 10.00 22.50 -21.58
CA ILE A 82 8.99 21.48 -21.24
C ILE A 82 8.82 20.42 -22.34
N PRO A 83 8.71 20.76 -23.64
CA PRO A 83 8.67 19.77 -24.70
C PRO A 83 9.94 18.91 -24.79
N ILE A 84 11.12 19.50 -24.55
CA ILE A 84 12.40 18.77 -24.54
C ILE A 84 12.40 17.74 -23.41
N VAL A 85 11.99 18.13 -22.21
CA VAL A 85 11.84 17.20 -21.07
C VAL A 85 10.81 16.11 -21.38
N GLY A 86 9.70 16.46 -22.07
CA GLY A 86 8.69 15.51 -22.52
C GLY A 86 9.14 14.50 -23.58
N CYS A 87 10.35 14.65 -24.15
CA CYS A 87 10.97 13.67 -25.04
C CYS A 87 11.84 12.65 -24.31
N LEU A 88 12.12 12.81 -23.01
CA LEU A 88 12.89 11.85 -22.21
C LEU A 88 12.08 10.56 -21.99
N PRO A 89 12.72 9.39 -21.95
CA PRO A 89 12.04 8.15 -21.61
C PRO A 89 11.43 8.26 -20.21
N ASN A 90 10.20 7.78 -20.04
CA ASN A 90 9.38 7.86 -18.82
C ASN A 90 8.83 9.24 -18.44
N THR A 91 8.80 10.22 -19.39
CA THR A 91 8.16 11.51 -19.16
C THR A 91 6.95 11.70 -20.08
N PHE A 92 6.00 12.57 -19.66
CA PHE A 92 4.76 12.79 -20.38
C PHE A 92 4.83 14.04 -21.24
N ARG A 93 4.29 13.96 -22.44
CA ARG A 93 4.11 15.14 -23.29
C ARG A 93 2.90 15.94 -22.79
N ILE A 94 3.14 17.16 -22.35
CA ILE A 94 2.09 18.08 -21.93
C ILE A 94 1.50 18.73 -23.19
N ASP A 95 0.16 18.67 -23.36
CA ASP A 95 -0.53 19.30 -24.47
C ASP A 95 -0.32 20.83 -24.48
N LEU A 96 -0.25 21.42 -25.67
CA LEU A 96 -0.05 22.87 -25.86
C LEU A 96 -1.08 23.72 -25.11
N ARG A 97 -2.30 23.24 -24.95
CA ARG A 97 -3.34 23.94 -24.18
C ARG A 97 -2.94 24.11 -22.72
N TYR A 98 -2.46 23.04 -22.09
CA TYR A 98 -1.96 23.09 -20.72
C TYR A 98 -0.67 23.92 -20.61
N GLN A 99 0.23 23.83 -21.59
CA GLN A 99 1.42 24.68 -21.65
C GLN A 99 1.04 26.17 -21.70
N THR A 100 -0.01 26.52 -22.47
CA THR A 100 -0.49 27.91 -22.56
C THR A 100 -1.07 28.39 -21.22
N VAL A 101 -1.80 27.55 -20.51
CA VAL A 101 -2.26 27.87 -19.14
C VAL A 101 -1.08 27.99 -18.18
N MET A 102 -0.08 27.11 -18.25
CA MET A 102 1.15 27.21 -17.45
C MET A 102 1.94 28.49 -17.75
N TYR A 103 2.00 28.89 -19.00
CA TYR A 103 2.64 30.13 -19.42
C TYR A 103 1.93 31.37 -18.84
N TRP A 104 0.62 31.44 -18.96
CA TRP A 104 -0.17 32.61 -18.55
C TRP A 104 -0.53 32.60 -17.07
N GLY A 105 -0.81 31.43 -16.49
CA GLY A 105 -1.31 31.29 -15.13
C GLY A 105 -0.27 31.40 -14.01
N SER A 106 0.98 31.62 -14.35
CA SER A 106 2.02 31.77 -13.34
C SER A 106 2.08 33.16 -12.76
N MET A 107 1.21 33.44 -11.88
CA MET A 107 1.25 34.66 -11.08
C MET A 107 2.49 34.72 -10.22
N ARG A 108 3.18 35.86 -10.18
CA ARG A 108 4.26 36.10 -9.22
C ARG A 108 3.64 36.34 -7.86
N GLY A 109 3.85 35.40 -6.94
CA GLY A 109 3.26 35.45 -5.60
C GLY A 109 4.24 35.96 -4.55
N GLY A 110 3.91 35.65 -3.30
CA GLY A 110 4.56 36.10 -2.10
C GLY A 110 6.08 35.93 -2.02
N ILE A 111 6.67 34.96 -2.73
CA ILE A 111 8.12 34.72 -2.73
C ILE A 111 8.90 35.92 -3.28
N ALA A 112 8.46 36.53 -4.38
CA ALA A 112 9.11 37.70 -4.95
C ALA A 112 9.04 38.91 -4.02
N ILE A 113 7.90 39.06 -3.33
CA ILE A 113 7.68 40.10 -2.34
C ILE A 113 8.49 39.84 -1.07
N ALA A 114 8.50 38.61 -0.58
CA ALA A 114 9.29 38.23 0.58
C ALA A 114 10.79 38.43 0.34
N MET A 115 11.29 38.10 -0.85
CA MET A 115 12.65 38.40 -1.25
C MET A 115 12.93 39.91 -1.27
N LEU A 116 11.99 40.68 -1.80
CA LEU A 116 12.08 42.14 -1.83
C LEU A 116 12.18 42.73 -0.42
N LEU A 117 11.32 42.29 0.49
CA LEU A 117 11.32 42.72 1.90
C LEU A 117 12.58 42.29 2.66
N SER A 118 13.27 41.24 2.23
CA SER A 118 14.52 40.77 2.80
C SER A 118 15.77 41.51 2.27
N LEU A 119 15.63 42.28 1.21
CA LEU A 119 16.74 43.09 0.68
C LEU A 119 17.06 44.26 1.63
N GLY A 120 18.30 44.32 2.03
CA GLY A 120 18.79 45.46 2.81
C GLY A 120 18.76 46.77 2.00
N VAL A 121 18.94 47.91 2.67
CA VAL A 121 18.97 49.22 2.02
C VAL A 121 20.25 49.37 1.17
N PHE A 122 20.08 49.59 -0.13
CA PHE A 122 21.15 49.86 -1.09
C PHE A 122 20.74 50.99 -2.06
N LYS A 123 21.70 51.50 -2.83
CA LYS A 123 21.54 52.70 -3.67
C LYS A 123 20.31 52.71 -4.59
N TYR A 124 19.81 51.56 -5.03
CA TYR A 124 18.69 51.41 -5.97
C TYR A 124 17.47 50.72 -5.37
N THR A 125 17.38 50.61 -4.04
CA THR A 125 16.28 49.89 -3.35
C THR A 125 14.91 50.37 -3.82
N ASP A 126 14.65 51.67 -3.91
CA ASP A 126 13.34 52.22 -4.30
C ASP A 126 12.97 51.85 -5.73
N THR A 127 13.92 51.83 -6.66
CA THR A 127 13.70 51.43 -8.05
C THR A 127 13.39 49.91 -8.12
N PHE A 128 14.11 49.09 -7.41
CA PHE A 128 13.85 47.64 -7.37
C PHE A 128 12.50 47.32 -6.73
N VAL A 129 12.15 47.99 -5.63
CA VAL A 129 10.84 47.89 -4.99
C VAL A 129 9.73 48.24 -5.99
N ALA A 130 9.85 49.38 -6.67
CA ALA A 130 8.86 49.84 -7.65
C ALA A 130 8.70 48.85 -8.83
N VAL A 131 9.82 48.35 -9.39
CA VAL A 131 9.80 47.41 -10.52
C VAL A 131 9.22 46.05 -10.12
N ILE A 132 9.60 45.49 -8.99
CA ILE A 132 9.06 44.21 -8.54
C ILE A 132 7.58 44.32 -8.19
N THR A 133 7.19 45.40 -7.50
CA THR A 133 5.79 45.69 -7.17
C THR A 133 4.94 45.86 -8.43
N GLY A 134 5.45 46.60 -9.42
CA GLY A 134 4.77 46.79 -10.71
C GLY A 134 4.62 45.47 -11.48
N ALA A 135 5.65 44.62 -11.49
CA ALA A 135 5.57 43.31 -12.11
C ALA A 135 4.56 42.39 -11.41
N VAL A 136 4.50 42.42 -10.07
CA VAL A 136 3.51 41.67 -9.29
C VAL A 136 2.08 42.17 -9.59
N LEU A 137 1.86 43.50 -9.57
CA LEU A 137 0.57 44.08 -9.91
C LEU A 137 0.11 43.71 -11.34
N PHE A 138 1.02 43.74 -12.32
CA PHE A 138 0.72 43.29 -13.68
C PHE A 138 0.25 41.81 -13.67
N THR A 139 0.97 40.92 -12.99
CA THR A 139 0.58 39.49 -12.96
C THR A 139 -0.74 39.28 -12.25
N LEU A 140 -1.04 40.01 -11.19
CA LEU A 140 -2.31 39.90 -10.47
C LEU A 140 -3.49 40.45 -11.26
N LEU A 141 -3.34 41.69 -11.80
CA LEU A 141 -4.44 42.38 -12.48
C LEU A 141 -4.66 41.87 -13.92
N VAL A 142 -3.59 41.67 -14.69
CA VAL A 142 -3.72 41.29 -16.10
C VAL A 142 -3.85 39.78 -16.23
N GLN A 143 -2.88 39.01 -15.71
CA GLN A 143 -2.89 37.58 -15.85
C GLN A 143 -3.96 36.92 -14.94
N GLY A 144 -4.08 37.38 -13.68
CA GLY A 144 -5.04 36.84 -12.72
C GLY A 144 -6.49 37.00 -13.16
N LEU A 145 -6.88 38.19 -13.64
CA LEU A 145 -8.25 38.44 -14.09
C LEU A 145 -8.58 37.79 -15.45
N SER A 146 -7.56 37.60 -16.31
CA SER A 146 -7.75 37.01 -17.63
C SER A 146 -7.66 35.48 -17.68
N ILE A 147 -7.07 34.83 -16.68
CA ILE A 147 -6.85 33.38 -16.69
C ILE A 147 -8.15 32.58 -16.82
N LYS A 148 -9.23 32.99 -16.16
CA LYS A 148 -10.53 32.33 -16.25
C LYS A 148 -11.06 32.33 -17.68
N LYS A 149 -10.93 33.49 -18.40
CA LYS A 149 -11.33 33.60 -19.80
C LYS A 149 -10.44 32.74 -20.69
N LEU A 150 -9.13 32.71 -20.43
CA LEU A 150 -8.18 31.89 -21.19
C LEU A 150 -8.51 30.39 -21.07
N VAL A 151 -8.76 29.90 -19.85
CA VAL A 151 -9.14 28.50 -19.58
C VAL A 151 -10.44 28.13 -20.33
N ALA A 152 -11.43 29.04 -20.33
CA ALA A 152 -12.69 28.85 -21.07
C ALA A 152 -12.48 28.81 -22.59
N VAL A 153 -11.66 29.72 -23.14
CA VAL A 153 -11.34 29.76 -24.59
C VAL A 153 -10.58 28.48 -25.02
N LEU A 154 -9.69 27.97 -24.18
CA LEU A 154 -8.97 26.72 -24.44
C LEU A 154 -9.84 25.47 -24.24
N GLY A 155 -11.06 25.61 -23.71
CA GLY A 155 -12.01 24.53 -23.46
C GLY A 155 -11.59 23.57 -22.35
N LEU A 156 -10.72 24.04 -21.45
CA LEU A 156 -10.21 23.26 -20.30
C LEU A 156 -11.13 23.34 -19.07
N ASP A 157 -12.14 24.20 -19.11
CA ASP A 157 -13.21 24.31 -18.12
C ASP A 157 -14.30 23.25 -18.28
N LYS A 158 -14.31 22.57 -19.42
CA LYS A 158 -15.27 21.49 -19.67
C LYS A 158 -14.79 20.20 -19.02
N PRO A 159 -15.65 19.52 -18.25
CA PRO A 159 -15.29 18.24 -17.66
C PRO A 159 -14.85 17.25 -18.75
N SER A 160 -13.88 16.42 -18.42
CA SER A 160 -13.38 15.39 -19.34
C SER A 160 -14.52 14.47 -19.80
N LEU A 161 -14.36 13.83 -20.95
CA LEU A 161 -15.33 12.84 -21.42
C LEU A 161 -15.59 11.75 -20.38
N ALA A 162 -14.52 11.34 -19.67
CA ALA A 162 -14.59 10.38 -18.57
C ALA A 162 -15.48 10.87 -17.43
N ASP A 163 -15.30 12.14 -16.98
CA ASP A 163 -16.10 12.72 -15.89
C ASP A 163 -17.55 12.91 -16.30
N ARG A 164 -17.81 13.26 -17.56
CA ARG A 164 -19.18 13.37 -18.09
C ARG A 164 -19.88 12.01 -18.12
N LEU A 165 -19.19 10.98 -18.56
CA LEU A 165 -19.71 9.61 -18.56
C LEU A 165 -19.95 9.11 -17.14
N ALA A 166 -18.98 9.27 -16.25
CA ALA A 166 -19.09 8.86 -14.84
C ALA A 166 -20.27 9.57 -14.15
N ARG A 167 -20.46 10.87 -14.43
CA ARG A 167 -21.61 11.64 -13.94
C ARG A 167 -22.94 11.07 -14.43
N LEU A 168 -23.08 10.85 -15.75
CA LEU A 168 -24.34 10.32 -16.33
C LEU A 168 -24.62 8.88 -15.86
N GLU A 169 -23.60 8.03 -15.76
CA GLU A 169 -23.72 6.68 -15.21
C GLU A 169 -24.15 6.69 -13.75
N SER A 170 -23.59 7.60 -12.93
CA SER A 170 -23.97 7.76 -11.54
C SER A 170 -25.41 8.23 -11.38
N VAL A 171 -25.83 9.22 -12.20
CA VAL A 171 -27.21 9.70 -12.21
C VAL A 171 -28.18 8.60 -12.66
N PHE A 172 -27.83 7.84 -13.70
CA PHE A 172 -28.63 6.71 -14.17
C PHE A 172 -28.78 5.62 -13.08
N SER A 173 -27.69 5.25 -12.42
CA SER A 173 -27.68 4.28 -11.32
C SER A 173 -28.53 4.76 -10.14
N ALA A 174 -28.41 6.04 -9.75
CA ALA A 174 -29.20 6.61 -8.68
C ALA A 174 -30.70 6.62 -9.00
N LYS A 175 -31.08 7.00 -10.25
CA LYS A 175 -32.47 6.93 -10.71
C LYS A 175 -33.01 5.51 -10.73
N LYS A 176 -32.20 4.54 -11.17
CA LYS A 176 -32.57 3.11 -11.15
C LYS A 176 -32.80 2.61 -9.72
N HIS A 177 -31.93 2.98 -8.78
CA HIS A 177 -32.09 2.64 -7.37
C HIS A 177 -33.37 3.28 -6.77
N ALA A 178 -33.61 4.56 -7.06
CA ALA A 178 -34.81 5.25 -6.61
C ALA A 178 -36.10 4.61 -7.16
N LEU A 179 -36.08 4.19 -8.45
CA LEU A 179 -37.18 3.47 -9.07
C LEU A 179 -37.48 2.16 -8.34
N GLY A 180 -36.44 1.41 -7.93
CA GLY A 180 -36.56 0.16 -7.20
C GLY A 180 -37.17 0.32 -5.79
N ARG A 181 -37.07 1.52 -5.18
CA ARG A 181 -37.66 1.79 -3.85
C ARG A 181 -39.14 2.17 -3.87
N ILE A 182 -39.72 2.49 -5.04
CA ILE A 182 -41.13 2.89 -5.15
C ILE A 182 -42.09 1.80 -4.64
N PRO A 183 -41.90 0.49 -4.95
CA PRO A 183 -42.72 -0.58 -4.42
C PRO A 183 -42.69 -0.69 -2.89
N GLU A 184 -41.53 -0.48 -2.27
CA GLU A 184 -41.34 -0.51 -0.82
C GLU A 184 -42.15 0.61 -0.12
N LEU A 185 -42.12 1.82 -0.71
CA LEU A 185 -42.89 2.98 -0.22
C LEU A 185 -44.39 2.79 -0.39
N GLN A 186 -44.81 2.04 -1.40
CA GLN A 186 -46.22 1.67 -1.60
C GLN A 186 -46.70 0.65 -0.56
N THR A 187 -45.90 -0.41 -0.30
CA THR A 187 -46.21 -1.41 0.72
C THR A 187 -46.21 -0.83 2.15
N GLY A 188 -45.39 0.22 2.40
CA GLY A 188 -45.39 0.98 3.66
C GLY A 188 -46.59 1.89 3.86
N GLY A 189 -47.58 1.92 2.97
CA GLY A 189 -48.81 2.70 3.08
C GLY A 189 -48.67 4.22 2.89
N LEU A 190 -47.49 4.69 2.48
CA LEU A 190 -47.18 6.12 2.27
C LEU A 190 -47.81 6.71 1.00
N PHE A 191 -48.09 5.89 -0.03
CA PHE A 191 -48.63 6.34 -1.30
C PHE A 191 -49.79 5.47 -1.78
N SER A 192 -50.78 6.12 -2.38
CA SER A 192 -51.81 5.39 -3.16
C SER A 192 -51.19 4.78 -4.43
N SER A 193 -51.80 3.71 -4.94
CA SER A 193 -51.35 3.05 -6.17
C SER A 193 -51.28 4.00 -7.38
N SER A 194 -52.17 5.00 -7.45
CA SER A 194 -52.19 6.02 -8.50
C SER A 194 -50.97 6.94 -8.41
N ILE A 195 -50.60 7.39 -7.21
CA ILE A 195 -49.40 8.23 -7.00
C ILE A 195 -48.12 7.44 -7.29
N ALA A 196 -48.07 6.19 -6.78
CA ALA A 196 -46.90 5.31 -7.06
C ALA A 196 -46.74 5.06 -8.56
N GLY A 197 -47.80 4.82 -9.31
CA GLY A 197 -47.78 4.67 -10.77
C GLY A 197 -47.29 5.92 -11.51
N ASN A 198 -47.75 7.11 -11.11
CA ASN A 198 -47.29 8.37 -11.69
C ASN A 198 -45.81 8.66 -11.39
N LEU A 199 -45.37 8.42 -10.16
CA LEU A 199 -43.95 8.57 -9.79
C LEU A 199 -43.05 7.57 -10.54
N HIS A 200 -43.51 6.32 -10.68
CA HIS A 200 -42.79 5.31 -11.43
C HIS A 200 -42.64 5.72 -12.92
N ALA A 201 -43.72 6.17 -13.56
CA ALA A 201 -43.69 6.63 -14.95
C ALA A 201 -42.75 7.84 -15.12
N LYS A 202 -42.80 8.83 -14.23
CA LYS A 202 -41.94 10.01 -14.26
C LYS A 202 -40.47 9.65 -14.05
N CYS A 203 -40.18 8.80 -13.06
CA CYS A 203 -38.82 8.36 -12.77
C CYS A 203 -38.25 7.54 -13.93
N LYS A 204 -39.04 6.64 -14.52
CA LYS A 204 -38.67 5.85 -15.67
C LYS A 204 -38.37 6.71 -16.90
N ALA A 205 -39.25 7.68 -17.23
CA ALA A 205 -39.02 8.60 -18.35
C ALA A 205 -37.70 9.38 -18.19
N SER A 206 -37.45 9.90 -16.97
CA SER A 206 -36.20 10.61 -16.67
C SER A 206 -34.96 9.70 -16.68
N MET A 207 -35.12 8.42 -16.35
CA MET A 207 -34.05 7.43 -16.47
C MET A 207 -33.76 7.12 -17.93
N ASP A 208 -34.79 6.95 -18.77
CA ASP A 208 -34.68 6.67 -20.20
C ASP A 208 -34.03 7.84 -20.95
N GLU A 209 -34.36 9.09 -20.61
CA GLU A 209 -33.69 10.30 -21.13
C GLU A 209 -32.19 10.29 -20.80
N THR A 210 -31.83 10.02 -19.55
CA THR A 210 -30.41 9.90 -19.14
C THR A 210 -29.69 8.77 -19.87
N HIS A 211 -30.39 7.68 -20.14
CA HIS A 211 -29.85 6.56 -20.90
C HIS A 211 -29.56 6.94 -22.36
N LEU A 212 -30.46 7.67 -23.01
CA LEU A 212 -30.26 8.16 -24.36
C LEU A 212 -29.07 9.13 -24.45
N GLU A 213 -28.97 10.09 -23.53
CA GLU A 213 -27.79 10.97 -23.46
C GLU A 213 -26.48 10.19 -23.31
N LEU A 214 -26.50 9.15 -22.49
CA LEU A 214 -25.36 8.27 -22.25
C LEU A 214 -24.96 7.54 -23.54
N GLU A 215 -25.93 6.97 -24.26
CA GLU A 215 -25.71 6.27 -25.53
C GLU A 215 -25.20 7.20 -26.65
N GLU A 216 -25.76 8.41 -26.77
CA GLU A 216 -25.28 9.41 -27.73
C GLU A 216 -23.83 9.83 -27.48
N LEU A 217 -23.48 10.05 -26.21
CA LEU A 217 -22.11 10.40 -25.81
C LEU A 217 -21.11 9.29 -26.14
N ARG A 218 -21.57 8.03 -26.04
CA ARG A 218 -20.78 6.83 -26.35
C ARG A 218 -20.56 6.66 -27.85
N ARG A 219 -21.65 6.65 -28.64
CA ARG A 219 -21.60 6.38 -30.09
C ARG A 219 -20.78 7.40 -30.87
N GLY A 220 -20.72 8.65 -30.43
CA GLY A 220 -20.09 9.73 -31.19
C GLY A 220 -18.59 9.96 -30.89
N LYS A 221 -18.03 9.45 -29.79
CA LYS A 221 -16.72 9.92 -29.28
C LYS A 221 -15.81 8.85 -28.68
N LEU A 222 -16.25 7.61 -28.57
CA LEU A 222 -15.48 6.56 -27.90
C LEU A 222 -15.04 5.47 -28.89
N ASP A 223 -13.73 5.35 -29.05
CA ASP A 223 -13.07 4.15 -29.57
C ASP A 223 -13.09 3.05 -28.49
N LYS A 224 -13.18 1.78 -28.91
CA LYS A 224 -13.21 0.62 -28.00
C LYS A 224 -12.09 0.63 -26.96
N GLY A 225 -10.87 1.01 -27.37
CA GLY A 225 -9.72 1.09 -26.45
C GLY A 225 -9.91 2.13 -25.34
N ARG A 226 -10.49 3.29 -25.66
CA ARG A 226 -10.82 4.33 -24.66
C ARG A 226 -11.93 3.89 -23.72
N GLU A 227 -12.88 3.10 -24.23
CA GLU A 227 -13.96 2.57 -23.39
C GLU A 227 -13.44 1.55 -22.38
N VAL A 228 -12.54 0.66 -22.78
CA VAL A 228 -11.82 -0.27 -21.88
C VAL A 228 -11.06 0.51 -20.81
N GLN A 229 -10.33 1.56 -21.19
CA GLN A 229 -9.62 2.43 -20.24
C GLN A 229 -10.56 3.05 -19.19
N LEU A 230 -11.73 3.53 -19.61
CA LEU A 230 -12.71 4.11 -18.69
C LEU A 230 -13.26 3.10 -17.69
N VAL A 231 -13.52 1.86 -18.12
CA VAL A 231 -13.96 0.79 -17.22
C VAL A 231 -12.85 0.44 -16.23
N PHE A 232 -11.58 0.39 -16.66
CA PHE A 232 -10.45 0.21 -15.76
C PHE A 232 -10.33 1.34 -14.72
N PHE A 233 -10.43 2.61 -15.14
CA PHE A 233 -10.36 3.75 -14.21
C PHE A 233 -11.45 3.69 -13.15
N ARG A 234 -12.67 3.31 -13.55
CA ARG A 234 -13.77 3.10 -12.60
C ARG A 234 -13.46 1.95 -11.64
N SER A 235 -12.99 0.83 -12.16
CA SER A 235 -12.61 -0.34 -11.36
C SER A 235 -11.48 -0.03 -10.37
N PHE A 236 -10.47 0.72 -10.78
CA PHE A 236 -9.40 1.19 -9.92
C PHE A 236 -9.89 2.16 -8.83
N ALA A 237 -10.82 3.05 -9.17
CA ALA A 237 -11.42 3.95 -8.18
C ALA A 237 -12.22 3.17 -7.12
N GLU A 238 -12.98 2.15 -7.54
CA GLU A 238 -13.72 1.26 -6.64
C GLU A 238 -12.77 0.40 -5.78
N GLU A 239 -11.71 -0.15 -6.37
CA GLU A 239 -10.65 -0.88 -5.66
C GLU A 239 -10.00 -0.01 -4.58
N LYS A 240 -9.64 1.23 -4.92
CA LYS A 240 -9.05 2.20 -3.99
C LYS A 240 -10.01 2.61 -2.87
N ALA A 241 -11.30 2.79 -3.19
CA ALA A 241 -12.34 3.06 -2.21
C ALA A 241 -12.49 1.90 -1.21
N MET A 242 -12.42 0.64 -1.70
CA MET A 242 -12.46 -0.54 -0.84
C MET A 242 -11.23 -0.62 0.08
N TYR A 243 -10.03 -0.29 -0.40
CA TYR A 243 -8.84 -0.22 0.45
C TYR A 243 -8.98 0.83 1.55
N TYR A 244 -9.55 1.99 1.23
CA TYR A 244 -9.83 3.02 2.23
C TYR A 244 -10.88 2.56 3.24
N GLU A 245 -11.96 1.91 2.80
CA GLU A 245 -12.98 1.34 3.67
C GLU A 245 -12.37 0.31 4.64
N MET A 246 -11.56 -0.63 4.13
CA MET A 246 -10.86 -1.61 4.96
C MET A 246 -9.87 -0.97 5.93
N PHE A 247 -9.20 0.11 5.53
CA PHE A 247 -8.31 0.86 6.41
C PHE A 247 -9.12 1.61 7.49
N SER A 248 -10.20 2.30 7.13
CA SER A 248 -11.05 3.06 8.07
C SER A 248 -11.73 2.15 9.10
N LYS A 249 -12.04 0.92 8.71
CA LYS A 249 -12.55 -0.15 9.58
C LYS A 249 -11.41 -0.95 10.25
N GLU A 250 -10.18 -0.49 10.15
CA GLU A 250 -9.00 -1.11 10.75
C GLU A 250 -8.72 -2.57 10.33
N HIS A 251 -9.31 -3.01 9.22
CA HIS A 251 -9.02 -4.34 8.65
C HIS A 251 -7.65 -4.40 7.99
N LEU A 252 -7.11 -3.26 7.55
CA LEU A 252 -5.77 -3.12 7.03
C LEU A 252 -4.92 -2.22 7.94
N THR A 253 -3.65 -2.55 8.06
CA THR A 253 -2.67 -1.63 8.65
C THR A 253 -2.42 -0.45 7.70
N GLU A 254 -1.97 0.68 8.25
CA GLU A 254 -1.64 1.87 7.46
C GLU A 254 -0.60 1.58 6.38
N SER A 255 0.41 0.76 6.68
CA SER A 255 1.43 0.37 5.70
C SER A 255 0.85 -0.45 4.56
N ALA A 256 0.00 -1.45 4.86
CA ALA A 256 -0.66 -2.25 3.83
C ALA A 256 -1.59 -1.40 2.94
N TYR A 257 -2.38 -0.50 3.54
CA TYR A 257 -3.23 0.43 2.81
C TYR A 257 -2.44 1.34 1.87
N ARG A 258 -1.33 1.94 2.35
CA ARG A 258 -0.49 2.82 1.52
C ARG A 258 0.09 2.11 0.32
N ASP A 259 0.64 0.93 0.53
CA ASP A 259 1.28 0.16 -0.54
C ASP A 259 0.24 -0.30 -1.58
N LEU A 260 -0.94 -0.74 -1.15
CA LEU A 260 -2.05 -1.10 -2.02
C LEU A 260 -2.56 0.10 -2.82
N SER A 261 -2.82 1.23 -2.16
CA SER A 261 -3.28 2.45 -2.82
C SER A 261 -2.25 2.98 -3.81
N TYR A 262 -0.96 2.97 -3.45
CA TYR A 262 0.12 3.38 -4.34
C TYR A 262 0.25 2.46 -5.56
N SER A 263 0.05 1.15 -5.39
CA SER A 263 0.03 0.19 -6.50
C SER A 263 -1.07 0.52 -7.52
N VAL A 264 -2.27 0.89 -7.04
CA VAL A 264 -3.38 1.31 -7.92
C VAL A 264 -3.07 2.64 -8.62
N ASP A 265 -2.48 3.61 -7.89
CA ASP A 265 -2.11 4.90 -8.49
C ASP A 265 -1.10 4.72 -9.64
N ILE A 266 -0.10 3.84 -9.50
CA ILE A 266 0.84 3.49 -10.58
C ILE A 266 0.10 2.88 -11.78
N GLN A 267 -0.86 1.98 -11.54
CA GLN A 267 -1.63 1.35 -12.62
C GLN A 267 -2.51 2.38 -13.34
N MET A 268 -3.13 3.29 -12.59
CA MET A 268 -3.91 4.41 -13.16
C MET A 268 -3.04 5.32 -14.03
N ASP A 269 -1.84 5.67 -13.56
CA ASP A 269 -0.91 6.52 -14.28
C ASP A 269 -0.36 5.82 -15.54
N SER A 270 0.00 4.55 -15.44
CA SER A 270 0.45 3.77 -16.60
C SER A 270 -0.64 3.69 -17.68
N LEU A 271 -1.87 3.38 -17.28
CA LEU A 271 -2.99 3.32 -18.20
C LEU A 271 -3.29 4.69 -18.83
N ARG A 272 -3.21 5.78 -18.05
CA ARG A 272 -3.46 7.15 -18.52
C ARG A 272 -2.44 7.63 -19.54
N TYR A 273 -1.17 7.31 -19.32
CA TYR A 273 -0.07 7.92 -20.04
C TYR A 273 0.61 6.97 -21.05
N GLN A 274 0.63 5.67 -20.75
CA GLN A 274 1.25 4.65 -21.62
C GLN A 274 0.20 3.85 -22.41
N GLY A 275 -1.07 3.91 -22.01
CA GLY A 275 -2.16 3.15 -22.65
C GLY A 275 -2.11 1.66 -22.39
N SER A 276 -1.19 1.18 -21.54
CA SER A 276 -1.02 -0.22 -21.19
C SER A 276 -1.02 -0.41 -19.68
N LEU A 277 -1.50 -1.56 -19.21
CA LEU A 277 -1.38 -1.93 -17.80
C LEU A 277 0.07 -2.38 -17.52
N PRO A 278 0.69 -1.89 -16.44
CA PRO A 278 2.00 -2.37 -16.05
C PRO A 278 1.90 -3.83 -15.57
N GLU A 279 2.94 -4.61 -15.84
CA GLU A 279 3.05 -5.94 -15.22
C GLU A 279 3.11 -5.79 -13.70
N MET A 280 2.22 -6.48 -12.98
CA MET A 280 2.11 -6.46 -11.51
C MET A 280 3.37 -6.92 -10.76
N SER A 281 4.41 -7.37 -11.47
CA SER A 281 5.65 -7.92 -10.90
C SER A 281 6.70 -6.87 -10.50
N LEU A 282 6.48 -5.58 -10.78
CA LEU A 282 7.56 -4.56 -10.74
C LEU A 282 8.09 -4.19 -9.35
N HIS A 283 7.31 -4.40 -8.27
CA HIS A 283 7.77 -4.04 -6.92
C HIS A 283 8.65 -5.09 -6.23
N SER A 284 8.65 -6.36 -6.66
CA SER A 284 9.33 -7.44 -5.94
C SER A 284 10.77 -7.73 -6.37
N LYS A 285 11.19 -7.36 -7.58
CA LYS A 285 12.52 -7.77 -8.10
C LYS A 285 13.70 -6.98 -7.53
N GLY A 286 13.54 -5.69 -7.29
CA GLY A 286 14.62 -4.83 -6.74
C GLY A 286 14.85 -5.02 -5.24
N GLU A 287 13.80 -5.29 -4.48
CA GLU A 287 13.85 -5.51 -3.04
C GLU A 287 14.46 -6.87 -2.68
N LYS A 288 14.14 -7.94 -3.41
CA LYS A 288 14.68 -9.30 -3.15
C LYS A 288 16.20 -9.36 -3.17
N ARG A 289 16.86 -8.54 -3.98
CA ARG A 289 18.33 -8.50 -4.05
C ARG A 289 18.97 -7.78 -2.86
N LYS A 290 18.36 -6.67 -2.41
CA LYS A 290 18.77 -5.95 -1.20
C LYS A 290 18.50 -6.78 0.05
N GLU A 291 17.41 -7.53 0.07
CA GLU A 291 17.03 -8.43 1.17
C GLU A 291 18.00 -9.59 1.35
N ARG A 292 18.39 -10.22 0.27
CA ARG A 292 19.37 -11.32 0.31
C ARG A 292 20.72 -10.85 0.87
N PHE A 293 21.11 -9.62 0.57
CA PHE A 293 22.33 -9.02 1.12
C PHE A 293 22.15 -8.65 2.62
N MET A 294 21.01 -8.05 2.97
CA MET A 294 20.72 -7.65 4.34
C MET A 294 20.50 -8.85 5.26
N SER A 295 19.85 -9.92 4.79
CA SER A 295 19.63 -11.15 5.55
C SER A 295 20.95 -11.83 5.89
N VAL A 296 21.90 -11.91 4.95
CA VAL A 296 23.23 -12.48 5.18
C VAL A 296 24.04 -11.66 6.19
N LEU A 297 23.91 -10.33 6.15
CA LEU A 297 24.64 -9.44 7.08
C LEU A 297 24.07 -9.52 8.52
N LEU A 298 22.73 -9.48 8.66
CA LEU A 298 22.05 -9.43 9.96
C LEU A 298 22.03 -10.80 10.68
N THR A 299 22.07 -11.91 9.95
CA THR A 299 22.08 -13.25 10.56
C THR A 299 23.43 -13.62 11.16
N ARG A 300 24.52 -12.93 10.79
CA ARG A 300 25.88 -13.19 11.31
C ARG A 300 26.14 -12.65 12.72
N ILE A 301 25.35 -11.70 13.21
CA ILE A 301 25.57 -11.04 14.52
C ILE A 301 24.44 -11.45 15.47
N LEU A 302 24.75 -12.21 16.52
CA LEU A 302 23.77 -12.78 17.48
C LEU A 302 22.67 -11.81 17.99
N PRO A 303 22.96 -10.59 18.44
CA PRO A 303 21.91 -9.68 18.92
C PRO A 303 21.00 -9.14 17.80
N LEU A 304 21.49 -9.07 16.57
CA LEU A 304 20.73 -8.60 15.40
C LEU A 304 19.77 -9.67 14.84
N ARG A 305 19.99 -10.93 15.18
CA ARG A 305 19.16 -12.06 14.74
C ARG A 305 17.73 -11.98 15.30
N VAL A 306 17.57 -11.66 16.60
CA VAL A 306 16.24 -11.49 17.21
C VAL A 306 15.48 -10.32 16.58
N LEU A 307 16.21 -9.26 16.23
CA LEU A 307 15.66 -8.11 15.52
C LEU A 307 15.21 -8.50 14.09
N TYR A 308 16.02 -9.31 13.39
CA TYR A 308 15.71 -9.82 12.07
C TYR A 308 14.45 -10.71 12.07
N GLU A 309 14.31 -11.63 13.03
CA GLU A 309 13.12 -12.48 13.17
C GLU A 309 11.85 -11.65 13.42
N ARG A 310 11.94 -10.59 14.24
CA ARG A 310 10.83 -9.64 14.44
C ARG A 310 10.48 -8.87 13.17
N LEU A 311 11.47 -8.36 12.45
CA LEU A 311 11.27 -7.65 11.19
C LEU A 311 10.66 -8.55 10.12
N TYR A 312 11.14 -9.81 10.04
CA TYR A 312 10.60 -10.78 9.09
C TYR A 312 9.15 -11.14 9.38
N SER A 313 8.79 -11.40 10.65
CA SER A 313 7.42 -11.72 11.04
C SER A 313 6.46 -10.56 10.80
N THR A 314 6.88 -9.33 11.10
CA THR A 314 6.09 -8.11 10.84
C THR A 314 5.88 -7.92 9.34
N ARG A 315 6.92 -8.16 8.54
CA ARG A 315 6.84 -8.03 7.08
C ARG A 315 5.91 -9.07 6.46
N THR A 316 6.03 -10.33 6.88
CA THR A 316 5.12 -11.40 6.42
C THR A 316 3.67 -11.09 6.78
N ALA A 317 3.42 -10.48 7.94
CA ALA A 317 2.09 -10.05 8.34
C ALA A 317 1.55 -8.95 7.41
N ILE A 318 2.36 -7.93 7.11
CA ILE A 318 1.98 -6.85 6.19
C ILE A 318 1.74 -7.40 4.78
N GLU A 319 2.61 -8.28 4.29
CA GLU A 319 2.45 -8.92 2.98
C GLU A 319 1.15 -9.75 2.91
N TYR A 320 0.83 -10.50 3.96
CA TYR A 320 -0.43 -11.22 4.06
C TYR A 320 -1.64 -10.28 4.02
N GLU A 321 -1.62 -9.19 4.80
CA GLU A 321 -2.68 -8.17 4.79
C GLU A 321 -2.84 -7.53 3.40
N GLN A 322 -1.75 -7.22 2.71
CA GLN A 322 -1.78 -6.67 1.35
C GLN A 322 -2.43 -7.65 0.36
N VAL A 323 -2.03 -8.92 0.39
CA VAL A 323 -2.59 -9.93 -0.51
C VAL A 323 -4.06 -10.20 -0.20
N TRP A 324 -4.42 -10.27 1.08
CA TRP A 324 -5.81 -10.43 1.53
C TRP A 324 -6.66 -9.22 1.14
N GLY A 325 -6.18 -8.00 1.37
CA GLY A 325 -6.87 -6.77 1.00
C GLY A 325 -7.10 -6.69 -0.52
N ARG A 326 -6.10 -7.08 -1.32
CA ARG A 326 -6.22 -7.16 -2.77
C ARG A 326 -7.27 -8.19 -3.21
N TYR A 327 -7.27 -9.37 -2.59
CA TYR A 327 -8.28 -10.39 -2.87
C TYR A 327 -9.69 -9.88 -2.61
N GLN A 328 -9.92 -9.22 -1.48
CA GLN A 328 -11.23 -8.65 -1.12
C GLN A 328 -11.67 -7.55 -2.10
N ALA A 329 -10.78 -6.61 -2.39
CA ALA A 329 -11.09 -5.49 -3.28
C ALA A 329 -11.33 -5.96 -4.73
N THR A 330 -10.50 -6.85 -5.25
CA THR A 330 -10.72 -7.42 -6.59
C THR A 330 -12.00 -8.26 -6.68
N SER A 331 -12.38 -8.97 -5.61
CA SER A 331 -13.65 -9.71 -5.54
C SER A 331 -14.85 -8.76 -5.62
N ARG A 332 -14.81 -7.62 -4.93
CA ARG A 332 -15.86 -6.59 -4.98
C ARG A 332 -15.97 -6.00 -6.39
N VAL A 333 -14.85 -5.64 -6.99
CA VAL A 333 -14.81 -5.12 -8.37
C VAL A 333 -15.37 -6.13 -9.37
N LEU A 334 -15.05 -7.43 -9.23
CA LEU A 334 -15.62 -8.48 -10.08
C LEU A 334 -17.15 -8.55 -9.98
N ASN A 335 -17.71 -8.43 -8.78
CA ASN A 335 -19.16 -8.38 -8.59
C ASN A 335 -19.78 -7.15 -9.28
N SER A 336 -19.16 -5.98 -9.12
CA SER A 336 -19.59 -4.73 -9.78
C SER A 336 -19.53 -4.84 -11.31
N LEU A 337 -18.45 -5.43 -11.86
CA LEU A 337 -18.31 -5.67 -13.30
C LEU A 337 -19.36 -6.65 -13.82
N GLU A 338 -19.70 -7.69 -13.06
CA GLU A 338 -20.74 -8.64 -13.44
C GLU A 338 -22.13 -7.99 -13.44
N GLU A 339 -22.43 -7.13 -12.49
CA GLU A 339 -23.66 -6.32 -12.48
C GLU A 339 -23.69 -5.36 -13.67
N MET A 340 -22.54 -4.72 -13.98
CA MET A 340 -22.42 -3.84 -15.14
C MET A 340 -22.67 -4.61 -16.44
N ARG A 341 -22.15 -5.81 -16.58
CA ARG A 341 -22.35 -6.69 -17.74
C ARG A 341 -23.81 -7.03 -17.96
N LYS A 342 -24.54 -7.35 -16.89
CA LYS A 342 -25.99 -7.65 -16.94
C LYS A 342 -26.83 -6.43 -17.28
N ASN A 343 -26.44 -5.26 -16.79
CA ASN A 343 -27.21 -4.03 -16.95
C ASN A 343 -26.94 -3.30 -18.28
N THR A 344 -25.89 -3.66 -19.02
CA THR A 344 -25.47 -2.96 -20.23
C THR A 344 -25.03 -3.96 -21.32
N PRO A 345 -25.96 -4.65 -22.01
CA PRO A 345 -25.63 -5.69 -22.99
C PRO A 345 -24.70 -5.23 -24.12
N GLY A 346 -24.83 -3.98 -24.57
CA GLY A 346 -23.99 -3.39 -25.63
C GLY A 346 -22.50 -3.23 -25.24
N ARG A 347 -22.12 -3.45 -23.98
CA ARG A 347 -20.76 -3.35 -23.45
C ARG A 347 -20.16 -4.68 -22.98
N ALA A 348 -20.86 -5.77 -23.20
CA ALA A 348 -20.46 -7.07 -22.67
C ALA A 348 -19.01 -7.43 -23.04
N GLU A 349 -18.54 -7.07 -24.23
CA GLU A 349 -17.18 -7.36 -24.69
C GLU A 349 -16.13 -6.52 -23.96
N VAL A 350 -16.35 -5.21 -23.80
CA VAL A 350 -15.47 -4.29 -23.08
C VAL A 350 -15.36 -4.66 -21.61
N VAL A 351 -16.50 -4.91 -20.97
CA VAL A 351 -16.55 -5.31 -19.56
C VAL A 351 -15.90 -6.68 -19.36
N SER A 352 -16.04 -7.61 -20.33
CA SER A 352 -15.44 -8.94 -20.27
C SER A 352 -13.91 -8.88 -20.29
N GLU A 353 -13.31 -7.95 -21.04
CA GLU A 353 -11.87 -7.75 -21.08
C GLU A 353 -11.33 -7.31 -19.71
N VAL A 354 -11.96 -6.32 -19.09
CA VAL A 354 -11.59 -5.84 -17.75
C VAL A 354 -11.86 -6.92 -16.69
N HIS A 355 -12.98 -7.61 -16.78
CA HIS A 355 -13.34 -8.71 -15.89
C HIS A 355 -12.30 -9.84 -15.95
N LYS A 356 -11.78 -10.18 -17.13
CA LYS A 356 -10.72 -11.17 -17.29
C LYS A 356 -9.45 -10.76 -16.53
N ALA A 357 -8.99 -9.51 -16.70
CA ALA A 357 -7.81 -9.00 -16.00
C ALA A 357 -7.99 -9.06 -14.47
N TYR A 358 -9.13 -8.59 -13.96
CA TYR A 358 -9.43 -8.66 -12.53
C TYR A 358 -9.58 -10.10 -12.01
N SER A 359 -10.14 -11.01 -12.80
CA SER A 359 -10.21 -12.44 -12.46
C SER A 359 -8.82 -13.07 -12.31
N ASP A 360 -7.89 -12.74 -13.22
CA ASP A 360 -6.51 -13.23 -13.15
C ASP A 360 -5.78 -12.66 -11.94
N TRP A 361 -5.98 -11.37 -11.62
CA TRP A 361 -5.42 -10.76 -10.41
C TRP A 361 -5.99 -11.34 -9.12
N ASN A 362 -7.30 -11.59 -9.08
CA ASN A 362 -7.98 -12.22 -7.94
C ASN A 362 -7.48 -13.64 -7.71
N LYS A 363 -7.35 -14.46 -8.77
CA LYS A 363 -6.79 -15.81 -8.71
C LYS A 363 -5.34 -15.80 -8.23
N SER A 364 -4.54 -14.86 -8.72
CA SER A 364 -3.15 -14.70 -8.28
C SER A 364 -3.06 -14.33 -6.79
N ALA A 365 -3.92 -13.42 -6.32
CA ALA A 365 -4.00 -13.05 -4.91
C ALA A 365 -4.41 -14.24 -4.04
N ARG A 366 -5.44 -14.99 -4.45
CA ARG A 366 -5.88 -16.20 -3.74
C ARG A 366 -4.79 -17.25 -3.66
N GLY A 367 -4.12 -17.56 -4.77
CA GLY A 367 -3.02 -18.53 -4.79
C GLY A 367 -1.86 -18.13 -3.86
N ARG A 368 -1.61 -16.81 -3.69
CA ARG A 368 -0.60 -16.33 -2.73
C ARG A 368 -1.07 -16.48 -1.27
N ILE A 369 -2.35 -16.25 -0.98
CA ILE A 369 -2.93 -16.53 0.35
C ILE A 369 -2.79 -18.01 0.68
N ASP A 370 -3.18 -18.88 -0.25
CA ASP A 370 -3.12 -20.33 -0.09
C ASP A 370 -1.66 -20.80 0.13
N ALA A 371 -0.70 -20.27 -0.64
CA ALA A 371 0.72 -20.58 -0.47
C ALA A 371 1.27 -20.16 0.90
N VAL A 372 0.86 -19.00 1.43
CA VAL A 372 1.24 -18.58 2.79
C VAL A 372 0.56 -19.46 3.84
N ALA A 373 -0.68 -19.89 3.61
CA ALA A 373 -1.41 -20.78 4.51
C ALA A 373 -0.79 -22.17 4.57
N GLU A 374 -0.29 -22.70 3.46
CA GLU A 374 0.44 -23.97 3.43
C GLU A 374 1.79 -23.88 4.15
N GLN A 375 2.47 -22.74 4.03
CA GLN A 375 3.79 -22.55 4.65
C GLN A 375 3.71 -22.23 6.15
N PHE A 376 2.70 -21.46 6.59
CA PHE A 376 2.57 -20.95 7.96
C PHE A 376 1.11 -21.02 8.44
N PRO A 377 0.48 -22.22 8.56
CA PRO A 377 -0.95 -22.34 8.86
C PRO A 377 -1.35 -21.74 10.23
N GLU A 378 -0.52 -21.85 11.29
CA GLU A 378 -0.88 -21.23 12.57
C GLU A 378 -0.79 -19.69 12.51
N PHE A 379 0.19 -19.19 11.76
CA PHE A 379 0.30 -17.74 11.52
C PHE A 379 -0.95 -17.23 10.80
N VAL A 380 -1.35 -17.89 9.72
CA VAL A 380 -2.54 -17.51 8.94
C VAL A 380 -3.80 -17.66 9.78
N SER A 381 -3.96 -18.75 10.53
CA SER A 381 -5.09 -18.94 11.45
C SER A 381 -5.16 -17.83 12.50
N SER A 382 -4.03 -17.47 13.11
CA SER A 382 -3.95 -16.36 14.07
C SER A 382 -4.25 -15.00 13.43
N MET A 383 -3.85 -14.77 12.18
CA MET A 383 -4.16 -13.53 11.44
C MET A 383 -5.65 -13.47 11.06
N GLN A 384 -6.21 -14.57 10.57
CA GLN A 384 -7.63 -14.66 10.22
C GLN A 384 -8.52 -14.50 11.45
N GLN A 385 -8.17 -15.13 12.57
CA GLN A 385 -8.92 -14.96 13.82
C GLN A 385 -8.95 -13.50 14.26
N ARG A 386 -7.80 -12.82 14.28
CA ARG A 386 -7.73 -11.39 14.65
C ARG A 386 -8.49 -10.48 13.69
N LEU A 387 -8.42 -10.77 12.38
CA LEU A 387 -9.21 -10.06 11.39
C LEU A 387 -10.71 -10.23 11.65
N SER A 388 -11.15 -11.47 11.90
CA SER A 388 -12.54 -11.78 12.19
C SER A 388 -13.03 -11.12 13.49
N GLU A 389 -12.22 -11.14 14.55
CA GLU A 389 -12.54 -10.44 15.82
C GLU A 389 -12.72 -8.93 15.58
N ARG A 390 -11.81 -8.28 14.83
CA ARG A 390 -11.95 -6.87 14.46
C ARG A 390 -13.20 -6.60 13.63
N MET A 391 -13.50 -7.45 12.65
CA MET A 391 -14.71 -7.31 11.82
C MET A 391 -15.98 -7.40 12.65
N LEU A 392 -16.04 -8.29 13.64
CA LEU A 392 -17.18 -8.41 14.53
C LEU A 392 -17.37 -7.15 15.39
N ILE A 393 -16.30 -6.64 16.00
CA ILE A 393 -16.37 -5.43 16.82
C ILE A 393 -16.80 -4.22 15.97
N HIS A 394 -16.32 -4.13 14.72
CA HIS A 394 -16.78 -3.06 13.83
C HIS A 394 -18.25 -3.20 13.43
N ALA A 395 -18.75 -4.41 13.22
CA ALA A 395 -20.16 -4.64 12.97
C ALA A 395 -21.03 -4.25 14.18
N GLU A 396 -20.57 -4.55 15.41
CA GLU A 396 -21.20 -4.10 16.64
C GLU A 396 -21.23 -2.57 16.75
N ARG A 397 -20.10 -1.94 16.44
CA ARG A 397 -19.97 -0.48 16.40
C ARG A 397 -20.95 0.15 15.42
N GLU A 398 -21.01 -0.33 14.17
CA GLU A 398 -21.95 0.17 13.15
C GLU A 398 -23.41 0.03 13.61
N ALA A 399 -23.76 -1.08 14.26
CA ALA A 399 -25.11 -1.29 14.80
C ALA A 399 -25.46 -0.31 15.93
N ILE A 400 -24.51 0.04 16.80
CA ILE A 400 -24.70 1.04 17.86
C ILE A 400 -24.84 2.44 17.27
N GLU A 401 -23.98 2.82 16.32
CA GLU A 401 -24.04 4.10 15.62
C GLU A 401 -25.37 4.26 14.82
N GLU A 402 -25.90 3.17 14.28
CA GLU A 402 -27.20 3.17 13.61
C GLU A 402 -28.36 3.39 14.61
N LYS A 403 -28.35 2.71 15.77
CA LYS A 403 -29.33 2.91 16.81
C LYS A 403 -29.32 4.32 17.36
N GLU A 404 -28.16 4.94 17.51
CA GLU A 404 -28.00 6.34 17.89
C GLU A 404 -28.60 7.27 16.83
N ARG A 405 -28.25 7.09 15.55
CA ARG A 405 -28.79 7.88 14.43
C ARG A 405 -30.31 7.78 14.31
N ASN A 406 -30.88 6.61 14.60
CA ASN A 406 -32.32 6.36 14.58
C ASN A 406 -33.03 6.84 15.84
N GLY A 407 -32.31 7.42 16.80
CA GLY A 407 -32.87 7.93 18.06
C GLY A 407 -33.36 6.83 19.03
N THR A 408 -33.07 5.56 18.75
CA THR A 408 -33.42 4.42 19.63
C THR A 408 -32.44 4.25 20.78
N LEU A 409 -31.28 4.88 20.72
CA LEU A 409 -30.25 4.91 21.75
C LEU A 409 -29.83 6.37 22.00
N SER A 410 -29.78 6.78 23.29
CA SER A 410 -29.34 8.13 23.64
C SER A 410 -27.81 8.28 23.38
N HIS A 411 -27.38 9.48 23.01
CA HIS A 411 -25.98 9.80 22.73
C HIS A 411 -25.03 9.38 23.88
N GLY A 412 -25.34 9.70 25.13
CA GLY A 412 -24.47 9.36 26.26
C GLY A 412 -24.33 7.85 26.50
N VAL A 413 -25.37 7.05 26.22
CA VAL A 413 -25.26 5.57 26.31
C VAL A 413 -24.48 5.01 25.13
N ALA A 414 -24.68 5.55 23.92
CA ALA A 414 -23.93 5.17 22.74
C ALA A 414 -22.44 5.44 22.95
N GLU A 415 -22.07 6.61 23.43
CA GLU A 415 -20.66 7.01 23.68
C GLU A 415 -19.95 6.04 24.63
N ILE A 416 -20.58 5.64 25.76
CA ILE A 416 -19.99 4.68 26.70
C ILE A 416 -19.73 3.31 26.04
N ILE A 417 -20.66 2.85 25.19
CA ILE A 417 -20.50 1.57 24.49
C ILE A 417 -19.40 1.67 23.43
N LEU A 418 -19.39 2.75 22.65
CA LEU A 418 -18.42 2.99 21.59
C LEU A 418 -17.00 3.13 22.14
N GLU A 419 -16.83 3.77 23.32
CA GLU A 419 -15.54 3.87 23.99
C GLU A 419 -14.99 2.49 24.40
N LYS A 420 -15.84 1.62 24.96
CA LYS A 420 -15.44 0.23 25.29
C LYS A 420 -15.03 -0.57 24.06
N LEU A 421 -15.79 -0.46 22.97
CA LEU A 421 -15.44 -1.12 21.70
C LEU A 421 -14.11 -0.59 21.13
N ALA A 422 -13.86 0.73 21.24
CA ALA A 422 -12.61 1.34 20.82
C ALA A 422 -11.41 0.84 21.63
N GLU A 423 -11.54 0.68 22.96
CA GLU A 423 -10.50 0.07 23.80
C GLU A 423 -10.22 -1.39 23.42
N GLU A 424 -11.26 -2.15 23.05
CA GLU A 424 -11.11 -3.55 22.66
C GLU A 424 -10.37 -3.66 21.32
N ILE A 425 -10.70 -2.84 20.35
CA ILE A 425 -9.95 -2.71 19.08
C ILE A 425 -8.48 -2.34 19.35
N HIS A 426 -8.23 -1.39 20.24
CA HIS A 426 -6.88 -0.97 20.59
C HIS A 426 -6.06 -2.11 21.22
N ARG A 427 -6.67 -2.92 22.08
CA ARG A 427 -6.03 -4.13 22.65
C ARG A 427 -5.65 -5.16 21.59
N LEU A 428 -6.47 -5.33 20.54
CA LEU A 428 -6.16 -6.21 19.41
C LEU A 428 -5.03 -5.69 18.54
N ARG A 429 -4.85 -4.35 18.43
CA ARG A 429 -3.71 -3.72 17.72
C ARG A 429 -2.35 -4.04 18.37
N GLY A 430 -2.26 -3.94 19.68
CA GLY A 430 -0.99 -4.13 20.42
C GLY A 430 -0.39 -5.53 20.32
N ARG A 431 -1.13 -6.52 19.81
CA ARG A 431 -0.69 -7.91 19.66
C ARG A 431 -0.15 -8.26 18.27
N VAL A 432 0.19 -7.28 17.42
CA VAL A 432 0.64 -7.47 16.03
C VAL A 432 1.93 -8.31 15.89
N THR A 433 2.69 -8.46 16.92
CA THR A 433 3.83 -9.39 16.95
C THR A 433 3.37 -10.81 17.39
N GLY A 434 2.44 -11.39 16.65
CA GLY A 434 2.29 -12.85 16.69
C GLY A 434 3.61 -13.44 16.24
N LYS A 435 4.41 -13.93 17.20
CA LYS A 435 5.57 -14.75 16.89
C LYS A 435 5.07 -15.81 15.91
N LEU A 436 5.80 -16.06 14.84
CA LEU A 436 5.67 -17.27 14.02
C LEU A 436 6.04 -18.46 14.92
N LYS A 437 5.34 -18.62 16.05
CA LYS A 437 5.58 -19.70 17.00
C LYS A 437 4.78 -20.89 16.52
N VAL A 438 5.50 -21.95 16.27
CA VAL A 438 4.93 -23.26 16.07
C VAL A 438 4.38 -23.75 17.41
N ASP A 439 3.22 -24.42 17.40
CA ASP A 439 2.67 -25.03 18.59
C ASP A 439 3.61 -26.16 19.04
N PRO A 440 4.05 -26.14 20.30
CA PRO A 440 4.88 -27.23 20.83
C PRO A 440 4.23 -28.63 20.72
N SER A 441 2.90 -28.69 20.70
CA SER A 441 2.17 -29.97 20.51
C SER A 441 2.43 -30.61 19.14
N GLU A 442 2.76 -29.84 18.12
CA GLU A 442 3.14 -30.36 16.80
C GLU A 442 4.49 -31.10 16.83
N LEU A 443 5.41 -30.64 17.68
CA LEU A 443 6.69 -31.30 17.88
C LEU A 443 6.51 -32.69 18.47
N LEU A 444 5.59 -32.85 19.44
CA LEU A 444 5.25 -34.12 20.05
C LEU A 444 4.84 -35.21 19.06
N ASN A 445 4.08 -34.79 18.06
CA ASN A 445 3.51 -35.72 17.09
C ASN A 445 4.48 -36.08 15.95
N LYS A 446 5.47 -35.24 15.67
CA LYS A 446 6.36 -35.37 14.50
C LYS A 446 7.74 -35.97 14.84
N VAL A 447 8.29 -35.66 16.01
CA VAL A 447 9.64 -36.10 16.39
C VAL A 447 9.59 -37.42 17.18
N HIS A 448 10.14 -38.49 16.59
CA HIS A 448 10.00 -39.88 17.07
C HIS A 448 10.41 -40.10 18.53
N PHE A 449 11.49 -39.48 19.01
CA PHE A 449 11.99 -39.74 20.36
C PHE A 449 11.23 -38.97 21.46
N PHE A 450 10.40 -37.98 21.12
CA PHE A 450 9.51 -37.33 22.07
C PHE A 450 8.20 -38.09 22.30
N ARG A 451 7.85 -39.08 21.47
CA ARG A 451 6.60 -39.85 21.59
C ARG A 451 6.50 -40.63 22.92
N ASN A 452 7.63 -40.98 23.51
CA ASN A 452 7.68 -41.76 24.76
C ASN A 452 7.78 -40.87 26.01
N VAL A 453 7.81 -39.54 25.86
CA VAL A 453 7.87 -38.59 26.98
C VAL A 453 6.46 -38.27 27.48
N GLN A 454 6.24 -38.33 28.80
CA GLN A 454 4.94 -37.98 29.38
C GLN A 454 4.60 -36.52 29.12
N LYS A 455 3.31 -36.21 28.89
CA LYS A 455 2.86 -34.85 28.52
C LYS A 455 3.29 -33.74 29.48
N GLY A 456 3.38 -34.04 30.78
CA GLY A 456 3.82 -33.07 31.81
C GLY A 456 5.32 -32.76 31.74
N ASP A 457 6.14 -33.73 31.39
CA ASP A 457 7.58 -33.55 31.26
C ASP A 457 7.97 -32.94 29.92
N PHE A 458 7.19 -33.22 28.88
CA PHE A 458 7.37 -32.58 27.60
C PHE A 458 7.20 -31.06 27.67
N ALA A 459 6.26 -30.56 28.47
CA ALA A 459 6.10 -29.11 28.67
C ALA A 459 7.39 -28.45 29.21
N LYS A 460 8.09 -29.14 30.14
CA LYS A 460 9.37 -28.66 30.69
C LYS A 460 10.50 -28.66 29.64
N ILE A 461 10.50 -29.64 28.73
CA ILE A 461 11.46 -29.72 27.63
C ILE A 461 11.19 -28.58 26.64
N VAL A 462 9.91 -28.34 26.27
CA VAL A 462 9.51 -27.29 25.36
C VAL A 462 9.86 -25.88 25.86
N GLU A 463 9.77 -25.63 27.16
CA GLU A 463 10.19 -24.36 27.75
C GLU A 463 11.66 -24.02 27.51
N ARG A 464 12.51 -25.02 27.26
CA ARG A 464 13.95 -24.88 26.96
C ARG A 464 14.24 -24.79 25.48
N LEU A 465 13.27 -25.10 24.62
CA LEU A 465 13.41 -25.01 23.17
C LEU A 465 13.17 -23.58 22.68
N ARG A 466 14.02 -23.13 21.77
CA ARG A 466 13.88 -21.82 21.15
C ARG A 466 13.27 -21.95 19.76
N SER A 467 12.07 -21.42 19.57
CA SER A 467 11.44 -21.39 18.25
C SER A 467 12.26 -20.53 17.29
N ARG A 468 12.53 -21.05 16.10
CA ARG A 468 13.27 -20.38 15.02
C ARG A 468 12.55 -20.58 13.70
N THR A 469 12.31 -19.48 12.97
CA THR A 469 11.80 -19.51 11.60
C THR A 469 12.91 -19.10 10.64
N VAL A 470 13.12 -19.89 9.59
CA VAL A 470 14.16 -19.66 8.59
C VAL A 470 13.52 -19.59 7.20
N PRO A 471 13.72 -18.50 6.44
CA PRO A 471 13.24 -18.39 5.07
C PRO A 471 13.89 -19.38 4.13
N ALA A 472 13.21 -19.73 3.03
CA ALA A 472 13.78 -20.54 1.97
C ALA A 472 15.08 -19.92 1.40
N GLY A 473 16.05 -20.77 1.12
CA GLY A 473 17.36 -20.39 0.57
C GLY A 473 18.39 -19.92 1.58
N ASN A 474 18.05 -19.81 2.89
CA ASN A 474 18.98 -19.39 3.93
C ASN A 474 19.66 -20.59 4.61
N ASP A 475 20.93 -20.40 4.96
CA ASP A 475 21.69 -21.38 5.72
C ASP A 475 21.28 -21.32 7.19
N ILE A 476 20.98 -22.49 7.76
CA ILE A 476 20.66 -22.67 9.18
C ILE A 476 21.94 -22.93 9.97
N ILE A 477 22.80 -23.77 9.39
CA ILE A 477 24.13 -24.17 9.88
C ILE A 477 25.06 -24.11 8.68
N ARG A 478 26.32 -23.70 8.90
CA ARG A 478 27.39 -23.78 7.89
C ARG A 478 28.49 -24.73 8.35
N GLN A 479 29.01 -25.48 7.42
CA GLN A 479 30.18 -26.34 7.64
C GLN A 479 31.34 -25.53 8.23
N GLY A 480 32.02 -26.10 9.24
CA GLY A 480 33.15 -25.48 9.93
C GLY A 480 32.79 -24.50 11.05
N GLU A 481 31.52 -24.08 11.19
CA GLU A 481 31.07 -23.25 12.32
C GLU A 481 31.09 -24.02 13.65
N ALA A 482 31.14 -23.33 14.81
CA ALA A 482 31.06 -23.95 16.13
C ALA A 482 29.69 -24.58 16.37
N GLY A 483 29.68 -25.85 16.78
CA GLY A 483 28.46 -26.63 16.97
C GLY A 483 27.91 -26.62 18.40
N ASN A 484 27.15 -25.61 18.80
CA ASN A 484 26.62 -25.45 20.16
C ASN A 484 25.09 -25.69 20.30
N SER A 485 24.43 -26.18 19.27
CA SER A 485 22.99 -26.43 19.27
C SER A 485 22.60 -27.49 18.24
N MET A 486 21.44 -28.11 18.43
CA MET A 486 20.77 -28.97 17.46
C MET A 486 19.40 -28.40 17.12
N TYR A 487 18.83 -28.81 15.99
CA TYR A 487 17.59 -28.27 15.46
C TYR A 487 16.59 -29.38 15.13
N PHE A 488 15.34 -29.20 15.52
CA PHE A 488 14.22 -30.06 15.16
C PHE A 488 13.40 -29.38 14.06
N ILE A 489 13.11 -30.11 13.00
CA ILE A 489 12.29 -29.61 11.90
C ILE A 489 10.81 -29.90 12.24
N VAL A 490 10.05 -28.85 12.51
CA VAL A 490 8.60 -28.98 12.70
C VAL A 490 7.89 -28.86 11.39
N ARG A 491 8.38 -27.97 10.53
CA ARG A 491 7.89 -27.73 9.16
C ARG A 491 9.01 -27.35 8.22
N GLY A 492 8.78 -27.67 6.95
CA GLY A 492 9.68 -27.33 5.86
C GLY A 492 10.65 -28.46 5.53
N VAL A 493 11.50 -28.15 4.57
CA VAL A 493 12.50 -29.06 4.01
C VAL A 493 13.86 -28.41 4.13
N VAL A 494 14.82 -29.15 4.68
CA VAL A 494 16.21 -28.74 4.87
C VAL A 494 17.10 -29.66 4.03
N ARG A 495 17.96 -29.07 3.20
CA ARG A 495 18.99 -29.77 2.45
C ARG A 495 20.28 -29.73 3.25
N ILE A 496 20.96 -30.87 3.33
CA ILE A 496 22.28 -31.02 3.92
C ILE A 496 23.28 -31.21 2.79
N SER A 497 24.29 -30.36 2.74
CA SER A 497 25.36 -30.40 1.74
C SER A 497 26.72 -30.33 2.40
N LEU A 498 27.71 -31.01 1.79
CA LEU A 498 29.12 -30.94 2.12
C LEU A 498 29.83 -30.14 1.05
N GLU A 499 30.70 -29.21 1.46
CA GLU A 499 31.60 -28.50 0.55
C GLU A 499 32.98 -29.19 0.65
N ASP A 500 33.39 -29.85 -0.42
CA ASP A 500 34.70 -30.48 -0.55
C ASP A 500 35.39 -29.98 -1.83
N ALA A 501 36.64 -29.50 -1.68
CA ALA A 501 37.45 -28.95 -2.76
C ALA A 501 36.77 -27.89 -3.63
N GLY A 502 35.77 -27.17 -3.13
CA GLY A 502 35.03 -26.12 -3.83
C GLY A 502 33.81 -26.62 -4.61
N GLU A 503 33.47 -27.90 -4.53
CA GLU A 503 32.22 -28.46 -5.03
C GLU A 503 31.24 -28.74 -3.89
N GLU A 504 29.97 -28.27 -4.05
CA GLU A 504 28.88 -28.53 -3.09
C GLU A 504 28.20 -29.85 -3.47
N ARG A 505 28.30 -30.87 -2.58
CA ARG A 505 27.67 -32.18 -2.76
C ARG A 505 26.48 -32.32 -1.82
N ASP A 506 25.32 -32.63 -2.34
CA ASP A 506 24.12 -32.92 -1.56
C ASP A 506 24.25 -34.28 -0.84
N LEU A 507 24.09 -34.27 0.48
CA LEU A 507 24.17 -35.51 1.32
C LEU A 507 22.77 -36.05 1.62
N ALA A 508 21.83 -35.18 2.02
CA ALA A 508 20.49 -35.60 2.44
C ALA A 508 19.50 -34.47 2.34
N THR A 509 18.24 -34.84 2.26
CA THR A 509 17.11 -33.95 2.45
C THR A 509 16.32 -34.37 3.67
N MET A 510 16.09 -33.43 4.59
CA MET A 510 15.36 -33.65 5.84
C MET A 510 14.06 -32.89 5.85
N MET A 511 13.02 -33.44 6.49
CA MET A 511 11.67 -32.89 6.52
C MET A 511 11.12 -32.84 7.96
N ALA A 512 9.88 -32.42 8.09
CA ALA A 512 9.19 -32.33 9.36
C ALA A 512 9.23 -33.67 10.13
N GLY A 513 9.66 -33.62 11.38
CA GLY A 513 9.92 -34.77 12.23
C GLY A 513 11.38 -35.19 12.33
N ASP A 514 12.24 -34.69 11.43
CA ASP A 514 13.68 -34.91 11.49
C ASP A 514 14.38 -33.86 12.37
N PHE A 515 15.65 -34.16 12.71
CA PHE A 515 16.53 -33.26 13.45
C PHE A 515 17.94 -33.27 12.85
N PHE A 516 18.71 -32.21 13.05
CA PHE A 516 20.08 -32.09 12.54
C PHE A 516 20.95 -31.23 13.45
N GLY A 517 22.26 -31.31 13.24
CA GLY A 517 23.26 -30.60 14.03
C GLY A 517 23.64 -31.30 15.33
N GLU A 518 23.15 -32.53 15.55
CA GLU A 518 23.41 -33.39 16.72
C GLU A 518 24.87 -33.86 16.79
N ILE A 519 25.52 -34.16 15.65
CA ILE A 519 26.89 -34.67 15.60
C ILE A 519 27.84 -33.69 16.28
N ALA A 520 27.82 -32.42 15.88
CA ALA A 520 28.68 -31.42 16.49
C ALA A 520 28.36 -31.17 17.98
N LEU A 521 27.13 -31.42 18.39
CA LEU A 521 26.71 -31.31 19.79
C LEU A 521 27.24 -32.46 20.66
N LEU A 522 27.18 -33.71 20.17
CA LEU A 522 27.60 -34.89 20.85
C LEU A 522 29.13 -35.06 20.88
N GLU A 523 29.77 -34.81 19.72
CA GLU A 523 31.21 -35.07 19.54
C GLU A 523 32.09 -33.85 19.86
N HIS A 524 31.50 -32.73 20.31
CA HIS A 524 32.22 -31.49 20.62
C HIS A 524 33.11 -30.98 19.48
N CYS A 525 32.69 -31.21 18.24
CA CYS A 525 33.39 -30.78 17.03
C CYS A 525 32.72 -29.56 16.34
N THR A 526 33.31 -29.09 15.27
CA THR A 526 32.71 -28.11 14.36
C THR A 526 31.59 -28.74 13.52
N ARG A 527 30.77 -27.94 12.90
CA ARG A 527 29.69 -28.40 12.00
C ARG A 527 30.27 -29.20 10.85
N THR A 528 29.81 -30.41 10.66
CA THR A 528 30.29 -31.34 9.65
C THR A 528 29.73 -31.06 8.26
N ALA A 529 28.58 -30.36 8.16
CA ALA A 529 27.91 -30.07 6.90
C ALA A 529 27.15 -28.72 6.96
N THR A 530 26.83 -28.19 5.81
CA THR A 530 25.95 -27.03 5.66
C THR A 530 24.50 -27.50 5.56
N CYS A 531 23.60 -26.90 6.37
CA CYS A 531 22.17 -27.17 6.34
C CYS A 531 21.43 -25.91 5.84
N ARG A 532 20.79 -26.01 4.67
CA ARG A 532 20.06 -24.92 4.01
C ARG A 532 18.58 -25.20 3.94
N ALA A 533 17.77 -24.20 4.28
CA ALA A 533 16.32 -24.27 4.14
C ALA A 533 15.93 -24.25 2.65
N VAL A 534 15.35 -25.34 2.14
CA VAL A 534 14.83 -25.43 0.76
C VAL A 534 13.47 -24.71 0.66
N THR A 535 12.63 -24.96 1.65
CA THR A 535 11.37 -24.24 1.86
C THR A 535 11.46 -23.38 3.12
N PRO A 536 10.56 -22.45 3.38
CA PRO A 536 10.48 -21.81 4.68
C PRO A 536 10.35 -22.87 5.79
N CYS A 537 11.24 -22.82 6.78
CA CYS A 537 11.33 -23.81 7.83
C CYS A 537 10.94 -23.21 9.19
N ALA A 538 10.10 -23.94 9.93
CA ALA A 538 9.88 -23.73 11.35
C ALA A 538 10.65 -24.78 12.13
N LEU A 539 11.55 -24.33 13.01
CA LEU A 539 12.51 -25.15 13.73
C LEU A 539 12.40 -24.88 15.24
N TYR A 540 12.76 -25.88 16.02
CA TYR A 540 13.14 -25.68 17.42
C TYR A 540 14.64 -25.88 17.59
N GLU A 541 15.30 -24.92 18.19
CA GLU A 541 16.72 -24.94 18.54
C GLU A 541 16.87 -25.40 20.00
N LEU A 542 17.69 -26.42 20.23
CA LEU A 542 18.09 -26.86 21.52
C LEU A 542 19.59 -26.61 21.72
N THR A 543 19.93 -25.77 22.71
CA THR A 543 21.32 -25.45 23.01
C THR A 543 22.01 -26.63 23.73
N ARG A 544 23.34 -26.70 23.66
CA ARG A 544 24.14 -27.71 24.38
C ARG A 544 23.80 -27.76 25.85
N LYS A 545 23.78 -26.62 26.53
CA LYS A 545 23.46 -26.52 27.96
C LYS A 545 22.09 -27.11 28.30
N ASP A 546 21.08 -26.79 27.48
CA ASP A 546 19.73 -27.29 27.71
C ASP A 546 19.63 -28.78 27.36
N PHE A 547 20.38 -29.26 26.35
CA PHE A 547 20.48 -30.67 26.00
C PHE A 547 21.08 -31.48 27.15
N GLU A 548 22.19 -31.05 27.76
CA GLU A 548 22.82 -31.69 28.91
C GLU A 548 21.87 -31.85 30.11
N ILE A 549 21.04 -30.82 30.37
CA ILE A 549 20.02 -30.88 31.43
C ILE A 549 18.92 -31.90 31.08
N ILE A 550 18.49 -31.94 29.82
CA ILE A 550 17.45 -32.88 29.38
C ILE A 550 17.93 -34.33 29.46
N ILE A 551 19.13 -34.65 28.96
CA ILE A 551 19.65 -36.01 28.98
C ILE A 551 19.96 -36.52 30.41
N ALA A 552 20.33 -35.62 31.32
CA ALA A 552 20.50 -35.98 32.74
C ALA A 552 19.17 -36.39 33.38
N THR A 553 18.05 -35.85 32.90
CA THR A 553 16.71 -36.17 33.41
C THR A 553 16.05 -37.32 32.64
N TYR A 554 16.33 -37.43 31.34
CA TYR A 554 15.73 -38.40 30.39
C TYR A 554 16.82 -39.13 29.58
N PRO A 555 17.51 -40.15 30.14
CA PRO A 555 18.60 -40.86 29.46
C PRO A 555 18.19 -41.51 28.12
N SER A 556 16.93 -41.93 27.99
CA SER A 556 16.39 -42.52 26.75
C SER A 556 16.45 -41.56 25.53
N ILE A 557 16.45 -40.27 25.76
CA ILE A 557 16.61 -39.26 24.69
C ILE A 557 18.06 -39.28 24.19
N TYR A 558 19.04 -39.41 25.10
CA TYR A 558 20.44 -39.53 24.71
C TYR A 558 20.66 -40.74 23.81
N ASP A 559 20.17 -41.91 24.23
CA ASP A 559 20.34 -43.17 23.48
C ASP A 559 19.74 -43.06 22.07
N ALA A 560 18.57 -42.43 21.94
CA ALA A 560 17.91 -42.27 20.66
C ALA A 560 18.67 -41.28 19.73
N VAL A 561 19.16 -40.17 20.29
CA VAL A 561 19.93 -39.16 19.51
C VAL A 561 21.28 -39.73 19.13
N HIS A 562 21.98 -40.43 20.06
CA HIS A 562 23.27 -41.04 19.84
C HIS A 562 23.22 -42.15 18.77
N LYS A 563 22.22 -43.02 18.83
CA LYS A 563 22.01 -44.07 17.82
C LYS A 563 21.85 -43.47 16.42
N THR A 564 21.00 -42.46 16.28
CA THR A 564 20.77 -41.81 14.99
C THR A 564 22.01 -41.06 14.48
N SER A 565 22.76 -40.40 15.39
CA SER A 565 24.04 -39.75 15.07
C SER A 565 25.06 -40.74 14.52
N HIS A 566 25.22 -41.89 15.18
CA HIS A 566 26.16 -42.93 14.78
C HIS A 566 25.80 -43.55 13.41
N GLU A 567 24.51 -43.80 13.17
CA GLU A 567 24.03 -44.28 11.88
C GLU A 567 24.29 -43.27 10.73
N ARG A 568 24.20 -41.98 11.01
CA ARG A 568 24.48 -40.90 10.03
C ARG A 568 25.97 -40.69 9.81
N ALA A 569 26.78 -40.70 10.87
CA ALA A 569 28.25 -40.61 10.78
C ALA A 569 28.82 -41.77 9.97
N SER A 570 28.37 -43.00 10.24
CA SER A 570 28.83 -44.20 9.50
C SER A 570 28.46 -44.21 8.01
N LYS A 571 27.39 -43.52 7.62
CA LYS A 571 27.04 -43.29 6.20
C LYS A 571 27.97 -42.29 5.55
N LEU A 572 28.29 -41.20 6.23
CA LEU A 572 29.24 -40.19 5.76
C LEU A 572 30.63 -40.75 5.51
N ASP A 573 31.14 -41.60 6.42
CA ASP A 573 32.45 -42.24 6.28
C ASP A 573 32.50 -43.28 5.14
N LYS A 574 31.39 -44.00 4.88
CA LYS A 574 31.29 -44.93 3.77
C LYS A 574 31.23 -44.22 2.40
N ASP A 575 30.66 -43.03 2.35
CA ASP A 575 30.58 -42.20 1.12
C ASP A 575 31.90 -41.47 0.85
N ASN A 576 32.66 -41.09 1.88
CA ASN A 576 34.00 -40.52 1.76
C ASN A 576 35.08 -41.57 1.43
N GLY A 577 34.86 -42.84 1.73
CA GLY A 577 35.79 -43.93 1.41
C GLY A 577 35.61 -44.56 0.02
N LYS A 578 34.72 -44.04 -0.81
CA LYS A 578 34.49 -44.51 -2.19
C LYS A 578 34.95 -43.55 -3.28
N SER A 579 35.73 -42.52 -2.95
CA SER A 579 36.41 -41.65 -3.95
C SER A 579 37.85 -42.00 -4.18
#